data_d42cfef493b8a88686ed20ceb1b94ae1
#
_entry.id   d42cfef493b8a88686ed20ceb1b94ae1
#
_cell.length_a   1.000
_cell.length_b   1.000
_cell.length_c   1.000
_cell.angle_alpha   90.00
_cell.angle_beta   90.00
_cell.angle_gamma   90.00
#
_symmetry.space_group_name_H-M   'P 1'
#
loop_
_entity.id
_entity.type
_entity.pdbx_description
1 polymer ?
#
loop_
_entity_poly.entity_id
_entity_poly.type
_entity_poly.pdbx_seq_one_letter_code
_entity_poly.pdbx_strand_id
1 'polypeptide(L)'
;SEKRFRDLLEKNYSQENLERHHHEFDEIFQFLNAFRVLCLTKVSMTGTDQINRLIEQHSPFFTEDESNFSTIPGSPVICTRNHYELNLMNGDQGIHLKFESKIPNKIEVKALFQVEGQYKTFYDHQLNSVELAYAITVHKSQGSEYDHVAVILPSEDLEGEESESYKAFT
;
A
#
# COMPACT_ATOMS: atom_id res chain seq x y z
N SER A 1 -3.80 13.06 11.99
CA SER A 1 -5.26 13.06 11.71
C SER A 1 -5.50 12.62 10.28
N GLU A 2 -6.68 12.06 10.00
CA GLU A 2 -7.08 11.62 8.65
C GLU A 2 -6.92 12.72 7.58
N LYS A 3 -7.31 13.96 7.91
CA LYS A 3 -7.12 15.10 7.02
C LYS A 3 -5.64 15.30 6.65
N ARG A 4 -4.73 15.23 7.63
CA ARG A 4 -3.29 15.39 7.38
C ARG A 4 -2.75 14.30 6.44
N PHE A 5 -3.19 13.06 6.62
CA PHE A 5 -2.79 11.96 5.74
C PHE A 5 -3.27 12.17 4.31
N ARG A 6 -4.52 12.61 4.14
CA ARG A 6 -5.08 12.94 2.82
C ARG A 6 -4.27 14.06 2.15
N ASP A 7 -4.00 15.16 2.87
CA ASP A 7 -3.21 16.29 2.35
C ASP A 7 -1.81 15.82 1.87
N LEU A 8 -1.19 14.87 2.59
CA LEU A 8 0.10 14.29 2.19
C LEU A 8 -0.01 13.43 0.92
N LEU A 9 -1.07 12.65 0.75
CA LEU A 9 -1.27 11.81 -0.43
C LEU A 9 -1.64 12.61 -1.69
N GLU A 10 -2.32 13.75 -1.53
CA GLU A 10 -2.71 14.62 -2.64
C GLU A 10 -1.56 15.51 -3.14
N LYS A 11 -0.49 15.64 -2.35
CA LYS A 11 0.65 16.49 -2.67
C LYS A 11 1.47 15.94 -3.84
N ASN A 12 1.99 16.84 -4.69
CA ASN A 12 3.01 16.52 -5.68
C ASN A 12 4.40 16.73 -5.07
N TYR A 13 5.23 15.69 -5.10
CA TYR A 13 6.56 15.70 -4.52
C TYR A 13 7.63 15.98 -5.59
N SER A 14 8.68 16.72 -5.22
CA SER A 14 9.84 16.87 -6.09
C SER A 14 10.75 15.65 -5.99
N GLN A 15 11.03 15.03 -7.14
CA GLN A 15 11.93 13.89 -7.21
C GLN A 15 13.41 14.28 -7.05
N GLU A 16 13.78 15.52 -7.37
CA GLU A 16 15.17 15.98 -7.31
C GLU A 16 15.67 16.15 -5.88
N ASN A 17 14.76 16.27 -4.91
CA ASN A 17 15.15 16.49 -3.52
C ASN A 17 14.22 15.76 -2.54
N LEU A 18 14.28 14.43 -2.54
CA LEU A 18 13.48 13.60 -1.62
C LEU A 18 13.79 13.88 -0.15
N GLU A 19 15.01 14.29 0.19
CA GLU A 19 15.41 14.57 1.57
C GLU A 19 14.62 15.74 2.17
N ARG A 20 14.19 16.71 1.38
CA ARG A 20 13.32 17.80 1.87
C ARG A 20 11.98 17.31 2.37
N HIS A 21 11.54 16.16 1.88
CA HIS A 21 10.25 15.56 2.19
C HIS A 21 10.36 14.41 3.20
N HIS A 22 11.55 14.20 3.78
CA HIS A 22 11.80 13.06 4.67
C HIS A 22 10.79 12.97 5.80
N HIS A 23 10.52 14.08 6.49
CA HIS A 23 9.54 14.11 7.58
C HIS A 23 8.11 13.78 7.12
N GLU A 24 7.72 14.26 5.94
CA GLU A 24 6.40 13.97 5.35
C GLU A 24 6.28 12.48 4.99
N PHE A 25 7.34 11.90 4.46
CA PHE A 25 7.39 10.46 4.18
C PHE A 25 7.37 9.62 5.46
N ASP A 26 8.08 10.03 6.50
CA ASP A 26 8.00 9.39 7.82
C ASP A 26 6.56 9.40 8.36
N GLU A 27 5.85 10.54 8.25
CA GLU A 27 4.45 10.62 8.63
C GLU A 27 3.58 9.64 7.81
N ILE A 28 3.76 9.56 6.49
CA ILE A 28 3.03 8.64 5.63
C ILE A 28 3.25 7.18 6.06
N PHE A 29 4.49 6.78 6.29
CA PHE A 29 4.81 5.41 6.72
C PHE A 29 4.29 5.11 8.13
N GLN A 30 4.26 6.08 9.04
CA GLN A 30 3.60 5.94 10.34
C GLN A 30 2.10 5.67 10.18
N PHE A 31 1.41 6.40 9.28
CA PHE A 31 0.00 6.13 9.00
C PHE A 31 -0.22 4.74 8.39
N LEU A 32 0.66 4.29 7.50
CA LEU A 32 0.59 2.94 6.93
C LEU A 32 0.75 1.85 7.98
N ASN A 33 1.56 2.10 9.02
CA ASN A 33 1.78 1.16 10.11
C ASN A 33 0.74 1.26 11.23
N ALA A 34 -0.07 2.32 11.26
CA ALA A 34 -1.10 2.49 12.28
C ALA A 34 -2.21 1.44 12.20
N PHE A 35 -2.51 0.93 10.99
CA PHE A 35 -3.56 -0.07 10.78
C PHE A 35 -3.22 -1.00 9.62
N ARG A 36 -3.48 -2.31 9.80
CA ARG A 36 -3.29 -3.31 8.75
C ARG A 36 -4.40 -4.35 8.73
N VAL A 37 -4.85 -4.70 7.52
CA VAL A 37 -5.73 -5.86 7.32
C VAL A 37 -4.86 -7.09 7.05
N LEU A 38 -5.11 -8.17 7.79
CA LEU A 38 -4.43 -9.45 7.64
C LEU A 38 -5.39 -10.52 7.13
N CYS A 39 -4.98 -11.25 6.10
CA CYS A 39 -5.71 -12.39 5.57
C CYS A 39 -4.91 -13.68 5.77
N LEU A 40 -5.58 -14.81 5.97
CA LEU A 40 -4.91 -16.10 6.09
C LEU A 40 -4.44 -16.64 4.74
N THR A 41 -5.14 -16.29 3.66
CA THR A 41 -4.88 -16.79 2.31
C THR A 41 -4.64 -15.65 1.33
N LYS A 42 -4.13 -15.99 0.16
CA LYS A 42 -3.98 -15.05 -0.96
C LYS A 42 -5.17 -15.13 -1.93
N VAL A 43 -5.51 -16.34 -2.37
CA VAL A 43 -6.41 -16.60 -3.50
C VAL A 43 -7.72 -17.22 -3.02
N SER A 44 -8.50 -16.50 -2.23
CA SER A 44 -9.85 -16.92 -1.83
C SER A 44 -10.77 -15.71 -1.78
N MET A 45 -12.06 -15.91 -1.53
CA MET A 45 -13.03 -14.83 -1.37
C MET A 45 -12.64 -13.87 -0.23
N THR A 46 -11.96 -14.39 0.79
CA THR A 46 -11.42 -13.65 1.94
C THR A 46 -9.90 -13.47 1.86
N GLY A 47 -9.32 -13.74 0.71
CA GLY A 47 -7.88 -13.63 0.47
C GLY A 47 -7.45 -12.21 0.10
N THR A 48 -6.15 -11.95 0.20
CA THR A 48 -5.58 -10.61 -0.04
C THR A 48 -5.88 -10.08 -1.43
N ASP A 49 -5.94 -10.93 -2.46
CA ASP A 49 -6.20 -10.49 -3.83
C ASP A 49 -7.59 -9.87 -3.97
N GLN A 50 -8.59 -10.49 -3.35
CA GLN A 50 -9.97 -9.99 -3.39
C GLN A 50 -10.15 -8.77 -2.49
N ILE A 51 -9.62 -8.82 -1.27
CA ILE A 51 -9.73 -7.73 -0.31
C ILE A 51 -9.03 -6.47 -0.81
N ASN A 52 -7.83 -6.59 -1.37
CA ASN A 52 -7.12 -5.45 -1.96
C ASN A 52 -7.91 -4.79 -3.09
N ARG A 53 -8.52 -5.57 -3.99
CA ARG A 53 -9.37 -5.05 -5.06
C ARG A 53 -10.60 -4.32 -4.52
N LEU A 54 -11.27 -4.89 -3.51
CA LEU A 54 -12.44 -4.28 -2.89
C LEU A 54 -12.09 -2.94 -2.24
N ILE A 55 -10.99 -2.88 -1.48
CA ILE A 55 -10.55 -1.65 -0.83
C ILE A 55 -10.18 -0.60 -1.89
N GLU A 56 -9.43 -0.98 -2.91
CA GLU A 56 -9.02 -0.08 -3.99
C GLU A 56 -10.23 0.51 -4.72
N GLN A 57 -11.20 -0.33 -5.11
CA GLN A 57 -12.43 0.10 -5.81
C GLN A 57 -13.30 1.06 -4.99
N HIS A 58 -13.25 0.98 -3.66
CA HIS A 58 -14.00 1.85 -2.75
C HIS A 58 -13.13 2.94 -2.11
N SER A 59 -11.89 3.07 -2.56
CA SER A 59 -10.99 4.10 -2.05
C SER A 59 -11.50 5.50 -2.39
N PRO A 60 -11.57 6.43 -1.43
CA PRO A 60 -11.93 7.82 -1.69
C PRO A 60 -10.89 8.56 -2.56
N PHE A 61 -9.74 7.94 -2.79
CA PHE A 61 -8.69 8.43 -3.69
C PHE A 61 -8.89 7.98 -5.13
N PHE A 62 -9.86 7.11 -5.40
CA PHE A 62 -10.24 6.71 -6.75
C PHE A 62 -11.17 7.79 -7.34
N THR A 63 -10.60 8.76 -8.03
CA THR A 63 -11.35 9.80 -8.75
C THR A 63 -11.24 9.57 -10.26
N GLU A 64 -12.27 10.00 -11.03
CA GLU A 64 -12.25 9.91 -12.50
C GLU A 64 -11.05 10.65 -13.12
N ASP A 65 -10.59 11.73 -12.49
CA ASP A 65 -9.41 12.48 -12.91
C ASP A 65 -8.10 11.69 -12.76
N GLU A 66 -8.07 10.70 -11.87
CA GLU A 66 -6.90 9.84 -11.64
C GLU A 66 -6.88 8.60 -12.55
N SER A 67 -7.94 8.37 -13.33
CA SER A 67 -7.99 7.31 -14.36
C SER A 67 -6.89 7.42 -15.42
N ASN A 68 -6.21 8.57 -15.50
CA ASN A 68 -5.06 8.79 -16.37
C ASN A 68 -3.76 8.12 -15.85
N PHE A 69 -3.73 7.65 -14.60
CA PHE A 69 -2.61 6.93 -14.04
C PHE A 69 -2.86 5.42 -14.12
N SER A 70 -1.81 4.66 -14.43
CA SER A 70 -1.85 3.19 -14.40
C SER A 70 -2.01 2.62 -12.99
N THR A 71 -1.77 3.45 -11.97
CA THR A 71 -1.76 3.10 -10.55
C THR A 71 -2.36 4.24 -9.75
N ILE A 72 -3.16 3.93 -8.75
CA ILE A 72 -3.84 4.93 -7.92
C ILE A 72 -2.85 5.52 -6.90
N PRO A 73 -2.66 6.87 -6.87
CA PRO A 73 -1.89 7.51 -5.80
C PRO A 73 -2.48 7.21 -4.42
N GLY A 74 -1.64 6.97 -3.44
CA GLY A 74 -2.05 6.58 -2.09
C GLY A 74 -2.20 5.07 -1.90
N SER A 75 -2.06 4.26 -2.96
CA SER A 75 -2.11 2.80 -2.84
C SER A 75 -0.86 2.26 -2.17
N PRO A 76 -0.98 1.55 -1.02
CA PRO A 76 0.13 0.84 -0.41
C PRO A 76 0.50 -0.38 -1.25
N VAL A 77 1.79 -0.68 -1.29
CA VAL A 77 2.34 -1.80 -2.05
C VAL A 77 3.35 -2.59 -1.23
N ILE A 78 3.59 -3.84 -1.62
CA ILE A 78 4.56 -4.73 -1.00
C ILE A 78 5.36 -5.48 -2.06
N CYS A 79 6.68 -5.55 -1.87
CA CYS A 79 7.54 -6.41 -2.67
C CYS A 79 7.25 -7.88 -2.39
N THR A 80 7.12 -8.69 -3.44
CA THR A 80 6.87 -10.13 -3.33
C THR A 80 8.07 -11.00 -3.65
N ARG A 81 9.18 -10.36 -4.05
CA ARG A 81 10.49 -11.00 -4.33
C ARG A 81 11.62 -10.06 -3.95
N ASN A 82 12.81 -10.62 -3.78
CA ASN A 82 14.01 -9.82 -3.58
C ASN A 82 14.46 -9.18 -4.90
N HIS A 83 14.76 -7.89 -4.84
CA HIS A 83 15.36 -7.10 -5.91
C HIS A 83 16.73 -6.60 -5.44
N TYR A 84 17.74 -7.46 -5.50
CA TYR A 84 19.07 -7.15 -4.96
C TYR A 84 19.71 -5.92 -5.59
N GLU A 85 19.46 -5.67 -6.89
CA GLU A 85 19.98 -4.48 -7.60
C GLU A 85 19.37 -3.17 -7.10
N LEU A 86 18.17 -3.22 -6.52
CA LEU A 86 17.45 -2.07 -5.97
C LEU A 86 17.55 -2.00 -4.44
N ASN A 87 18.17 -3.00 -3.81
CA ASN A 87 18.19 -3.22 -2.35
C ASN A 87 16.77 -3.32 -1.75
N LEU A 88 15.83 -3.89 -2.50
CA LEU A 88 14.48 -4.17 -2.03
C LEU A 88 14.35 -5.67 -1.75
N MET A 89 13.77 -6.00 -0.60
CA MET A 89 13.57 -7.37 -0.16
C MET A 89 12.09 -7.77 -0.25
N ASN A 90 11.85 -9.06 -0.33
CA ASN A 90 10.50 -9.60 -0.18
C ASN A 90 9.92 -9.18 1.17
N GLY A 91 8.75 -8.54 1.16
CA GLY A 91 8.11 -7.99 2.35
C GLY A 91 8.30 -6.48 2.54
N ASP A 92 9.24 -5.85 1.83
CA ASP A 92 9.39 -4.40 1.89
C ASP A 92 8.10 -3.72 1.41
N GLN A 93 7.65 -2.75 2.20
CA GLN A 93 6.43 -2.01 1.94
C GLN A 93 6.74 -0.63 1.40
N GLY A 94 5.89 -0.18 0.50
CA GLY A 94 5.96 1.13 -0.13
C GLY A 94 4.57 1.71 -0.34
N ILE A 95 4.53 2.86 -0.99
CA ILE A 95 3.28 3.56 -1.33
C ILE A 95 3.43 4.31 -2.64
N HIS A 96 2.39 4.31 -3.45
CA HIS A 96 2.35 5.12 -4.66
C HIS A 96 2.05 6.58 -4.33
N LEU A 97 2.90 7.50 -4.78
CA LEU A 97 2.74 8.93 -4.61
C LEU A 97 2.92 9.66 -5.93
N LYS A 98 2.42 10.90 -5.98
CA LYS A 98 2.55 11.81 -7.13
C LYS A 98 3.89 12.53 -7.08
N PHE A 99 4.64 12.48 -8.18
CA PHE A 99 5.91 13.18 -8.33
C PHE A 99 5.90 14.08 -9.55
N GLU A 100 6.54 15.23 -9.42
CA GLU A 100 6.81 16.11 -10.55
C GLU A 100 7.72 15.41 -11.55
N SER A 101 7.31 15.36 -12.82
CA SER A 101 8.12 14.81 -13.89
C SER A 101 9.19 15.80 -14.33
N LYS A 102 10.24 15.29 -14.98
CA LYS A 102 11.20 16.15 -15.70
C LYS A 102 10.57 16.90 -16.88
N ILE A 103 9.41 16.44 -17.35
CA ILE A 103 8.61 17.11 -18.37
C ILE A 103 7.76 18.17 -17.68
N PRO A 104 7.84 19.45 -18.08
CA PRO A 104 7.06 20.54 -17.47
C PRO A 104 5.55 20.22 -17.45
N ASN A 105 4.90 20.51 -16.32
CA ASN A 105 3.46 20.31 -16.10
C ASN A 105 2.98 18.86 -16.21
N LYS A 106 3.88 17.88 -16.08
CA LYS A 106 3.54 16.47 -16.03
C LYS A 106 3.76 15.92 -14.64
N ILE A 107 2.77 15.17 -14.14
CA ILE A 107 2.86 14.41 -12.89
C ILE A 107 2.98 12.94 -13.23
N GLU A 108 3.80 12.23 -12.47
CA GLU A 108 4.03 10.79 -12.57
C GLU A 108 3.75 10.13 -11.23
N VAL A 109 3.14 8.95 -11.26
CA VAL A 109 2.97 8.14 -10.05
C VAL A 109 4.14 7.16 -9.96
N LYS A 110 4.76 7.11 -8.80
CA LYS A 110 5.88 6.20 -8.50
C LYS A 110 5.70 5.58 -7.13
N ALA A 111 6.19 4.37 -6.98
CA ALA A 111 6.26 3.72 -5.68
C ALA A 111 7.43 4.29 -4.87
N LEU A 112 7.15 4.79 -3.67
CA LEU A 112 8.12 5.25 -2.69
C LEU A 112 8.39 4.11 -1.70
N PHE A 113 9.66 3.78 -1.49
CA PHE A 113 10.10 2.80 -0.50
C PHE A 113 11.15 3.41 0.43
N GLN A 114 11.21 2.93 1.66
CA GLN A 114 12.33 3.18 2.54
C GLN A 114 13.37 2.05 2.37
N VAL A 115 14.55 2.40 1.89
CA VAL A 115 15.63 1.47 1.56
C VAL A 115 16.89 1.91 2.31
N GLU A 116 17.38 1.09 3.25
CA GLU A 116 18.58 1.41 4.04
C GLU A 116 18.50 2.76 4.74
N GLY A 117 17.32 3.12 5.26
CA GLY A 117 17.08 4.38 5.96
C GLY A 117 16.91 5.61 5.05
N GLN A 118 16.92 5.43 3.74
CA GLN A 118 16.69 6.49 2.76
C GLN A 118 15.42 6.23 1.97
N TYR A 119 14.76 7.29 1.51
CA TYR A 119 13.61 7.17 0.62
C TYR A 119 14.06 7.10 -0.83
N LYS A 120 13.55 6.10 -1.56
CA LYS A 120 13.82 5.89 -2.98
C LYS A 120 12.51 5.71 -3.74
N THR A 121 12.47 6.20 -4.98
CA THR A 121 11.29 6.09 -5.85
C THR A 121 11.57 5.18 -7.02
N PHE A 122 10.57 4.38 -7.39
CA PHE A 122 10.66 3.44 -8.49
C PHE A 122 9.39 3.52 -9.36
N TYR A 123 9.54 3.33 -10.66
CA TYR A 123 8.40 3.05 -11.52
C TYR A 123 7.97 1.59 -11.37
N ASP A 124 6.70 1.30 -11.54
CA ASP A 124 6.18 -0.07 -11.43
C ASP A 124 6.85 -1.05 -12.40
N HIS A 125 7.20 -0.59 -13.60
CA HIS A 125 7.90 -1.43 -14.57
C HIS A 125 9.34 -1.81 -14.15
N GLN A 126 9.92 -1.11 -13.18
CA GLN A 126 11.22 -1.46 -12.58
C GLN A 126 11.06 -2.51 -11.46
N LEU A 127 9.83 -2.63 -10.95
CA LEU A 127 9.46 -3.49 -9.82
C LEU A 127 8.65 -4.68 -10.34
N ASN A 128 9.32 -5.71 -10.86
CA ASN A 128 8.68 -6.87 -11.50
C ASN A 128 7.79 -7.72 -10.57
N SER A 129 7.66 -7.35 -9.30
CA SER A 129 6.98 -8.16 -8.29
C SER A 129 6.48 -7.32 -7.12
N VAL A 130 5.62 -6.34 -7.42
CA VAL A 130 4.92 -5.51 -6.44
C VAL A 130 3.44 -5.82 -6.50
N GLU A 131 2.80 -5.94 -5.34
CA GLU A 131 1.37 -6.19 -5.19
C GLU A 131 0.76 -5.13 -4.27
N LEU A 132 -0.55 -4.88 -4.42
CA LEU A 132 -1.29 -4.03 -3.49
C LEU A 132 -1.20 -4.57 -2.06
N ALA A 133 -1.13 -3.69 -1.09
CA ALA A 133 -0.89 -4.01 0.31
C ALA A 133 -1.81 -3.29 1.30
N TYR A 134 -3.06 -2.99 0.92
CA TYR A 134 -4.09 -2.62 1.89
C TYR A 134 -4.34 -3.78 2.86
N ALA A 135 -4.37 -5.00 2.31
CA ALA A 135 -4.37 -6.26 3.06
C ALA A 135 -3.15 -7.09 2.67
N ILE A 136 -2.51 -7.72 3.64
CA ILE A 136 -1.39 -8.64 3.44
C ILE A 136 -1.66 -9.98 4.13
N THR A 137 -0.96 -11.03 3.74
CA THR A 137 -1.09 -12.30 4.44
C THR A 137 -0.40 -12.25 5.81
N VAL A 138 -0.91 -12.99 6.79
CA VAL A 138 -0.28 -13.15 8.10
C VAL A 138 1.20 -13.55 7.96
N HIS A 139 1.54 -14.41 6.98
CA HIS A 139 2.91 -14.79 6.72
C HIS A 139 3.80 -13.60 6.34
N LYS A 140 3.29 -12.69 5.48
CA LYS A 140 4.02 -11.49 5.05
C LYS A 140 4.11 -10.40 6.13
N SER A 141 3.27 -10.46 7.18
CA SER A 141 3.32 -9.53 8.30
C SER A 141 4.36 -9.90 9.35
N GLN A 142 4.96 -11.08 9.25
CA GLN A 142 5.97 -11.52 10.21
C GLN A 142 7.19 -10.59 10.19
N GLY A 143 7.58 -10.10 11.37
CA GLY A 143 8.66 -9.11 11.53
C GLY A 143 8.24 -7.66 11.35
N SER A 144 6.97 -7.38 11.04
CA SER A 144 6.41 -6.03 11.01
C SER A 144 5.60 -5.77 12.28
N GLU A 145 5.57 -4.51 12.72
CA GLU A 145 4.79 -4.04 13.86
C GLU A 145 3.71 -3.09 13.36
N TYR A 146 2.46 -3.27 13.84
CA TYR A 146 1.31 -2.43 13.53
C TYR A 146 0.60 -2.05 14.82
N ASP A 147 0.11 -0.81 14.92
CA ASP A 147 -0.63 -0.35 16.09
C ASP A 147 -1.96 -1.09 16.23
N HIS A 148 -2.64 -1.32 15.09
CA HIS A 148 -3.90 -2.04 15.02
C HIS A 148 -3.92 -3.00 13.84
N VAL A 149 -4.56 -4.15 14.03
CA VAL A 149 -4.76 -5.14 12.97
C VAL A 149 -6.21 -5.61 12.93
N ALA A 150 -6.75 -5.77 11.73
CA ALA A 150 -7.98 -6.52 11.50
C ALA A 150 -7.63 -7.83 10.80
N VAL A 151 -8.09 -8.96 11.33
CA VAL A 151 -7.85 -10.28 10.75
C VAL A 151 -9.12 -10.76 10.05
N ILE A 152 -9.02 -11.04 8.75
CA ILE A 152 -10.11 -11.64 7.98
C ILE A 152 -9.91 -13.15 7.98
N LEU A 153 -10.87 -13.84 8.61
CA LEU A 153 -10.91 -15.29 8.63
C LEU A 153 -11.72 -15.80 7.43
N PRO A 154 -11.30 -16.91 6.80
CA PRO A 154 -12.13 -17.57 5.82
C PRO A 154 -13.46 -17.98 6.50
N SER A 155 -14.59 -17.70 5.83
CA SER A 155 -15.80 -18.35 6.18
C SER A 155 -15.59 -19.84 5.88
N GLU A 156 -15.70 -20.71 6.87
CA GLU A 156 -15.96 -22.11 6.58
C GLU A 156 -17.26 -22.12 5.78
N ASP A 157 -17.28 -22.77 4.63
CA ASP A 157 -18.50 -23.04 3.89
C ASP A 157 -19.39 -23.85 4.82
N LEU A 158 -20.20 -23.17 5.61
CA LEU A 158 -21.34 -23.76 6.26
C LEU A 158 -22.32 -24.03 5.12
N GLU A 159 -22.26 -25.22 4.56
CA GLU A 159 -23.41 -25.80 3.89
C GLU A 159 -24.55 -25.78 4.90
N GLY A 160 -25.44 -24.82 4.79
CA GLY A 160 -26.64 -24.68 5.61
C GLY A 160 -26.52 -23.65 6.72
N GLU A 161 -27.24 -22.56 6.52
CA GLU A 161 -27.67 -21.51 7.45
C GLU A 161 -26.68 -20.35 7.73
N GLU A 162 -27.24 -19.19 7.48
CA GLU A 162 -26.75 -17.85 7.70
C GLU A 162 -25.86 -17.69 8.94
N SER A 163 -24.62 -17.25 8.76
CA SER A 163 -23.99 -16.46 9.80
C SER A 163 -22.92 -15.51 9.24
N GLU A 164 -23.29 -14.25 9.15
CA GLU A 164 -22.33 -13.16 9.22
C GLU A 164 -21.63 -13.21 10.58
N SER A 165 -20.34 -13.41 10.60
CA SER A 165 -19.57 -13.09 11.79
C SER A 165 -18.21 -12.54 11.44
N TYR A 166 -18.16 -11.22 11.26
CA TYR A 166 -16.93 -10.48 11.35
C TYR A 166 -16.61 -10.26 12.83
N LYS A 167 -15.54 -10.85 13.33
CA LYS A 167 -15.01 -10.52 14.66
C LYS A 167 -13.77 -9.66 14.46
N ALA A 168 -13.89 -8.38 14.79
CA ALA A 168 -12.76 -7.52 15.03
C ALA A 168 -12.21 -7.84 16.44
N PHE A 169 -10.91 -8.04 16.55
CA PHE A 169 -10.22 -8.15 17.84
C PHE A 169 -9.41 -6.87 18.04
N THR A 170 -9.69 -6.18 19.10
CA THR A 170 -8.88 -5.12 19.69
C THR A 170 -7.90 -5.71 20.68
#